data_9736490789e23f5c8ba7b335b9398809
#
_entry.id   9736490789e23f5c8ba7b335b9398809
#
_cell.length_a   1.000
_cell.length_b   1.000
_cell.length_c   1.000
_cell.angle_alpha   90.00
_cell.angle_beta   90.00
_cell.angle_gamma   90.00
#
_symmetry.space_group_name_H-M   'P 1'
#
loop_
_entity.id
_entity.type
_entity.pdbx_description
1 polymer ?
#
loop_
_entity_poly.entity_id
_entity_poly.type
_entity_poly.pdbx_seq_one_letter_code
_entity_poly.pdbx_strand_id
1 'polypeptide(L)'
;SADGQQIVEDNGYIKVADDAKAYEQSDAEGKVVVAGSSSVTPVMEKLKEAYEKANGGKITVEVQQSDSTTGITSAAEGICDIGMASRELKDEETKENLTATEIARDGIAVVVNNDNDIDELTSDQVKAIFTGETTDWEDLAK
;
A
#
# COMPACT_ATOMS: atom_id res chain seq x y z
N SER A 1 13.96 3.35 -0.50
CA SER A 1 14.87 4.48 -0.76
C SER A 1 14.14 5.81 -0.67
N ALA A 2 14.87 6.92 -0.54
CA ALA A 2 14.30 8.27 -0.54
C ALA A 2 13.50 8.54 -1.82
N ASP A 3 14.06 8.18 -2.97
CA ASP A 3 13.38 8.34 -4.26
C ASP A 3 12.07 7.54 -4.33
N GLY A 4 12.07 6.32 -3.80
CA GLY A 4 10.86 5.49 -3.73
C GLY A 4 9.80 6.09 -2.79
N GLN A 5 10.20 6.66 -1.65
CA GLN A 5 9.28 7.32 -0.72
C GLN A 5 8.73 8.63 -1.29
N GLN A 6 9.50 9.35 -2.12
CA GLN A 6 9.00 10.51 -2.84
C GLN A 6 7.92 10.11 -3.86
N ILE A 7 8.13 9.01 -4.60
CA ILE A 7 7.11 8.46 -5.52
C ILE A 7 5.83 8.07 -4.77
N VAL A 8 5.95 7.47 -3.59
CA VAL A 8 4.81 7.14 -2.72
C VAL A 8 3.98 8.40 -2.41
N GLU A 9 4.64 9.46 -1.94
CA GLU A 9 4.00 10.74 -1.58
C GLU A 9 3.39 11.45 -2.80
N ASP A 10 4.10 11.52 -3.92
CA ASP A 10 3.64 12.12 -5.17
C ASP A 10 2.39 11.43 -5.77
N ASN A 11 2.14 10.17 -5.38
CA ASN A 11 0.97 9.40 -5.79
C ASN A 11 -0.15 9.35 -4.72
N GLY A 12 -0.09 10.21 -3.72
CA GLY A 12 -1.17 10.41 -2.73
C GLY A 12 -1.16 9.41 -1.57
N TYR A 13 -0.11 8.61 -1.44
CA TYR A 13 0.08 7.73 -0.29
C TYR A 13 0.93 8.40 0.79
N ILE A 14 0.88 7.88 2.00
CA ILE A 14 1.68 8.37 3.11
C ILE A 14 3.00 7.60 3.14
N LYS A 15 4.12 8.31 3.10
CA LYS A 15 5.45 7.71 3.23
C LYS A 15 5.66 7.13 4.63
N VAL A 16 6.50 6.11 4.72
CA VAL A 16 6.79 5.37 5.95
C VAL A 16 8.22 5.51 6.45
N ALA A 17 9.08 6.19 5.69
CA ALA A 17 10.47 6.43 6.05
C ALA A 17 10.92 7.82 5.61
N ASP A 18 11.02 8.75 6.57
CA ASP A 18 11.48 10.12 6.34
C ASP A 18 13.02 10.21 6.17
N ASP A 19 13.75 9.26 6.75
CA ASP A 19 15.21 9.16 6.75
C ASP A 19 15.75 8.10 5.78
N ALA A 20 14.94 7.69 4.81
CA ALA A 20 15.34 6.70 3.82
C ALA A 20 16.57 7.19 3.03
N LYS A 21 17.54 6.27 2.84
CA LYS A 21 18.73 6.57 2.02
C LYS A 21 18.35 6.70 0.55
N ALA A 22 19.17 7.45 -0.20
CA ALA A 22 19.07 7.46 -1.65
C ALA A 22 19.21 6.04 -2.23
N TYR A 23 18.61 5.83 -3.40
CA TYR A 23 18.79 4.57 -4.10
C TYR A 23 20.24 4.44 -4.62
N GLU A 24 20.86 3.31 -4.36
CA GLU A 24 22.16 2.97 -4.90
C GLU A 24 21.97 1.92 -6.00
N GLN A 25 22.37 2.28 -7.23
CA GLN A 25 22.28 1.37 -8.37
C GLN A 25 23.16 0.13 -8.15
N SER A 26 22.60 -1.03 -8.45
CA SER A 26 23.33 -2.30 -8.47
C SER A 26 23.70 -2.72 -9.90
N ASP A 27 24.63 -3.65 -10.02
CA ASP A 27 24.96 -4.30 -11.30
C ASP A 27 24.05 -5.49 -11.62
N ALA A 28 22.98 -5.68 -10.85
CA ALA A 28 22.02 -6.74 -11.07
C ALA A 28 21.30 -6.58 -12.41
N GLU A 29 21.01 -7.71 -13.04
CA GLU A 29 20.23 -7.80 -14.28
C GLU A 29 19.27 -8.97 -14.22
N GLY A 30 18.17 -8.90 -14.96
CA GLY A 30 17.19 -9.96 -15.00
C GLY A 30 15.75 -9.47 -14.92
N LYS A 31 14.85 -10.34 -14.43
CA LYS A 31 13.42 -10.09 -14.32
C LYS A 31 12.97 -10.30 -12.89
N VAL A 32 12.10 -9.41 -12.40
CA VAL A 32 11.41 -9.50 -11.11
C VAL A 32 9.91 -9.56 -11.38
N VAL A 33 9.23 -10.54 -10.83
CA VAL A 33 7.78 -10.69 -10.92
C VAL A 33 7.15 -10.23 -9.61
N VAL A 34 6.26 -9.26 -9.69
CA VAL A 34 5.52 -8.70 -8.55
C VAL A 34 4.04 -8.99 -8.76
N ALA A 35 3.37 -9.61 -7.80
CA ALA A 35 1.95 -9.96 -7.93
C ALA A 35 1.15 -9.60 -6.69
N GLY A 36 -0.14 -9.23 -6.84
CA GLY A 36 -1.04 -9.07 -5.72
C GLY A 36 -1.96 -7.86 -5.78
N SER A 37 -2.14 -7.22 -4.63
CA SER A 37 -3.17 -6.22 -4.34
C SER A 37 -3.37 -5.16 -5.41
N SER A 38 -4.62 -5.03 -5.88
CA SER A 38 -5.05 -3.98 -6.81
C SER A 38 -4.88 -2.56 -6.24
N SER A 39 -4.99 -2.39 -4.92
CA SER A 39 -4.78 -1.10 -4.26
C SER A 39 -3.32 -0.67 -4.26
N VAL A 40 -2.38 -1.61 -4.29
CA VAL A 40 -0.93 -1.34 -4.33
C VAL A 40 -0.43 -1.17 -5.77
N THR A 41 -1.12 -1.75 -6.74
CA THR A 41 -0.71 -1.74 -8.15
C THR A 41 -0.40 -0.34 -8.71
N PRO A 42 -1.19 0.72 -8.48
CA PRO A 42 -0.90 2.04 -9.06
C PRO A 42 0.46 2.62 -8.61
N VAL A 43 0.79 2.54 -7.32
CA VAL A 43 2.08 3.01 -6.82
C VAL A 43 3.21 2.07 -7.24
N MET A 44 2.96 0.76 -7.31
CA MET A 44 3.96 -0.21 -7.75
C MET A 44 4.38 -0.01 -9.20
N GLU A 45 3.45 0.35 -10.09
CA GLU A 45 3.79 0.67 -11.50
C GLU A 45 4.71 1.91 -11.58
N LYS A 46 4.52 2.92 -10.71
CA LYS A 46 5.40 4.10 -10.67
C LYS A 46 6.79 3.77 -10.10
N LEU A 47 6.83 2.95 -9.07
CA LEU A 47 8.09 2.45 -8.51
C LEU A 47 8.86 1.61 -9.52
N LYS A 48 8.17 0.73 -10.28
CA LYS A 48 8.72 -0.04 -11.38
C LYS A 48 9.37 0.86 -12.43
N GLU A 49 8.61 1.83 -12.99
CA GLU A 49 9.11 2.76 -14.00
C GLU A 49 10.42 3.45 -13.55
N ALA A 50 10.43 3.93 -12.31
CA ALA A 50 11.61 4.60 -11.74
C ALA A 50 12.78 3.63 -11.52
N TYR A 51 12.50 2.43 -11.02
CA TYR A 51 13.51 1.42 -10.75
C TYR A 51 14.16 0.89 -12.02
N GLU A 52 13.39 0.56 -13.06
CA GLU A 52 13.89 0.14 -14.37
C GLU A 52 14.78 1.22 -15.00
N LYS A 53 14.33 2.48 -14.93
CA LYS A 53 15.11 3.64 -15.42
C LYS A 53 16.42 3.81 -14.65
N ALA A 54 16.38 3.73 -13.34
CA ALA A 54 17.57 3.88 -12.48
C ALA A 54 18.61 2.79 -12.74
N ASN A 55 18.19 1.59 -13.15
CA ASN A 55 19.07 0.47 -13.48
C ASN A 55 19.43 0.39 -14.99
N GLY A 56 19.13 1.44 -15.77
CA GLY A 56 19.47 1.49 -17.20
C GLY A 56 18.80 0.41 -18.03
N GLY A 57 17.65 -0.10 -17.60
CA GLY A 57 16.89 -1.16 -18.29
C GLY A 57 17.47 -2.57 -18.17
N LYS A 58 18.49 -2.78 -17.33
CA LYS A 58 19.06 -4.12 -17.09
C LYS A 58 18.11 -5.04 -16.30
N ILE A 59 17.21 -4.45 -15.51
CA ILE A 59 16.18 -5.17 -14.74
C ILE A 59 14.83 -4.85 -15.35
N THR A 60 14.02 -5.87 -15.56
CA THR A 60 12.60 -5.74 -15.97
C THR A 60 11.71 -6.17 -14.83
N VAL A 61 10.74 -5.34 -14.47
CA VAL A 61 9.74 -5.66 -13.44
C VAL A 61 8.40 -5.93 -14.11
N GLU A 62 7.84 -7.10 -13.86
CA GLU A 62 6.48 -7.45 -14.29
C GLU A 62 5.52 -7.32 -13.10
N VAL A 63 4.47 -6.52 -13.25
CA VAL A 63 3.45 -6.32 -12.20
C VAL A 63 2.17 -7.03 -12.63
N GLN A 64 1.69 -7.95 -11.79
CA GLN A 64 0.48 -8.73 -12.01
C GLN A 64 -0.56 -8.37 -10.93
N GLN A 65 -1.63 -7.73 -11.36
CA GLN A 65 -2.69 -7.32 -10.45
C GLN A 65 -3.60 -8.49 -10.08
N SER A 66 -3.86 -8.63 -8.78
CA SER A 66 -4.85 -9.57 -8.21
C SER A 66 -5.40 -9.02 -6.87
N ASP A 67 -5.54 -9.85 -5.87
CA ASP A 67 -5.85 -9.49 -4.49
C ASP A 67 -4.69 -9.77 -3.54
N SER A 68 -4.78 -9.26 -2.29
CA SER A 68 -3.69 -9.40 -1.30
C SER A 68 -3.42 -10.86 -0.94
N THR A 69 -4.45 -11.71 -0.83
CA THR A 69 -4.28 -13.12 -0.45
C THR A 69 -3.57 -13.88 -1.56
N THR A 70 -3.98 -13.67 -2.81
CA THR A 70 -3.31 -14.26 -3.99
C THR A 70 -1.85 -13.82 -4.07
N GLY A 71 -1.56 -12.53 -3.84
CA GLY A 71 -0.18 -12.03 -3.83
C GLY A 71 0.70 -12.67 -2.77
N ILE A 72 0.20 -12.77 -1.53
CA ILE A 72 0.92 -13.42 -0.42
C ILE A 72 1.16 -14.90 -0.72
N THR A 73 0.14 -15.65 -1.16
CA THR A 73 0.26 -17.06 -1.49
C THR A 73 1.25 -17.29 -2.63
N SER A 74 1.18 -16.46 -3.68
CA SER A 74 2.11 -16.57 -4.82
C SER A 74 3.56 -16.33 -4.42
N ALA A 75 3.82 -15.41 -3.50
CA ALA A 75 5.16 -15.20 -2.97
C ALA A 75 5.62 -16.36 -2.09
N ALA A 76 4.76 -16.91 -1.24
CA ALA A 76 5.06 -18.06 -0.38
C ALA A 76 5.39 -19.31 -1.21
N GLU A 77 4.70 -19.51 -2.32
CA GLU A 77 4.88 -20.65 -3.24
C GLU A 77 6.01 -20.42 -4.27
N GLY A 78 6.62 -19.23 -4.30
CA GLY A 78 7.68 -18.89 -5.26
C GLY A 78 7.19 -18.70 -6.69
N ILE A 79 5.90 -18.43 -6.89
CA ILE A 79 5.29 -18.11 -8.19
C ILE A 79 5.65 -16.68 -8.61
N CYS A 80 5.80 -15.78 -7.64
CA CYS A 80 6.34 -14.45 -7.85
C CYS A 80 7.47 -14.16 -6.84
N ASP A 81 8.30 -13.19 -7.17
CA ASP A 81 9.43 -12.77 -6.31
C ASP A 81 8.97 -11.85 -5.16
N ILE A 82 7.94 -11.04 -5.41
CA ILE A 82 7.40 -10.08 -4.44
C ILE A 82 5.87 -10.16 -4.46
N GLY A 83 5.27 -10.40 -3.29
CA GLY A 83 3.82 -10.32 -3.09
C GLY A 83 3.39 -8.91 -2.66
N MET A 84 2.37 -8.33 -3.30
CA MET A 84 1.76 -7.08 -2.89
C MET A 84 0.54 -7.34 -2.00
N ALA A 85 0.48 -6.68 -0.85
CA ALA A 85 -0.66 -6.72 0.06
C ALA A 85 -1.03 -5.33 0.56
N SER A 86 -2.32 -5.04 0.67
CA SER A 86 -2.87 -3.83 1.29
C SER A 86 -3.41 -4.10 2.70
N ARG A 87 -2.81 -5.05 3.38
CA ARG A 87 -3.09 -5.43 4.77
C ARG A 87 -1.86 -6.09 5.37
N GLU A 88 -1.84 -6.22 6.67
CA GLU A 88 -0.85 -7.01 7.38
C GLU A 88 -0.98 -8.52 7.05
N LEU A 89 0.11 -9.24 7.26
CA LEU A 89 0.08 -10.71 7.20
C LEU A 89 -0.76 -11.27 8.35
N LYS A 90 -1.55 -12.29 8.07
CA LYS A 90 -2.25 -13.06 9.10
C LYS A 90 -1.27 -13.97 9.84
N ASP A 91 -1.64 -14.42 11.04
CA ASP A 91 -0.81 -15.31 11.87
C ASP A 91 -0.37 -16.59 11.15
N GLU A 92 -1.20 -17.12 10.26
CA GLU A 92 -0.88 -18.30 9.44
C GLU A 92 0.13 -17.97 8.34
N GLU A 93 0.03 -16.78 7.72
CA GLU A 93 0.91 -16.31 6.64
C GLU A 93 2.31 -15.94 7.15
N THR A 94 2.43 -15.51 8.41
CA THR A 94 3.73 -15.22 9.03
C THR A 94 4.62 -16.47 9.19
N LYS A 95 4.04 -17.66 9.09
CA LYS A 95 4.77 -18.93 9.17
C LYS A 95 5.38 -19.38 7.84
N GLU A 96 5.04 -18.72 6.73
CA GLU A 96 5.43 -19.09 5.37
C GLU A 96 6.81 -18.55 4.95
N ASN A 97 7.67 -18.20 5.89
CA ASN A 97 9.03 -17.69 5.59
C ASN A 97 9.04 -16.38 4.78
N LEU A 98 7.98 -15.59 4.88
CA LEU A 98 7.84 -14.31 4.22
C LEU A 98 8.39 -13.17 5.09
N THR A 99 9.02 -12.18 4.47
CA THR A 99 9.39 -10.93 5.13
C THR A 99 8.46 -9.83 4.66
N ALA A 100 7.64 -9.30 5.57
CA ALA A 100 6.78 -8.15 5.27
C ALA A 100 7.58 -6.85 5.37
N THR A 101 7.49 -6.01 4.34
CA THR A 101 8.07 -4.67 4.33
C THR A 101 6.99 -3.66 4.00
N GLU A 102 6.71 -2.75 4.94
CA GLU A 102 5.80 -1.64 4.71
C GLU A 102 6.46 -0.64 3.74
N ILE A 103 5.78 -0.31 2.64
CA ILE A 103 6.28 0.63 1.64
C ILE A 103 5.54 1.96 1.62
N ALA A 104 4.28 1.94 2.02
CA ALA A 104 3.38 3.08 2.04
C ALA A 104 2.23 2.83 3.02
N ARG A 105 1.58 3.90 3.47
CA ARG A 105 0.27 3.84 4.14
C ARG A 105 -0.77 4.52 3.28
N ASP A 106 -1.99 4.01 3.33
CA ASP A 106 -3.15 4.60 2.69
C ASP A 106 -4.10 5.16 3.75
N GLY A 107 -4.59 6.37 3.52
CA GLY A 107 -5.53 7.05 4.41
C GLY A 107 -6.94 6.96 3.83
N ILE A 108 -7.90 6.47 4.63
CA ILE A 108 -9.32 6.49 4.28
C ILE A 108 -9.95 7.69 4.95
N ALA A 109 -10.47 8.62 4.14
CA ALA A 109 -11.19 9.79 4.65
C ALA A 109 -12.70 9.52 4.66
N VAL A 110 -13.36 9.91 5.74
CA VAL A 110 -14.83 10.03 5.76
C VAL A 110 -15.18 11.40 5.20
N VAL A 111 -15.98 11.41 4.15
CA VAL A 111 -16.39 12.63 3.46
C VAL A 111 -17.87 12.91 3.78
N VAL A 112 -18.17 14.12 4.21
CA VAL A 112 -19.52 14.61 4.47
C VAL A 112 -19.84 15.80 3.57
N ASN A 113 -21.13 16.17 3.48
CA ASN A 113 -21.56 17.38 2.76
C ASN A 113 -20.95 18.63 3.41
N ASN A 114 -20.60 19.63 2.59
CA ASN A 114 -20.04 20.92 3.08
C ASN A 114 -20.98 21.70 4.01
N ASP A 115 -22.28 21.43 3.97
CA ASP A 115 -23.28 22.01 4.86
C ASP A 115 -23.39 21.28 6.20
N ASN A 116 -22.58 20.24 6.43
CA ASN A 116 -22.52 19.52 7.68
C ASN A 116 -21.53 20.19 8.63
N ASP A 117 -21.97 20.54 9.82
CA ASP A 117 -21.17 21.26 10.83
C ASP A 117 -20.17 20.36 11.60
N ILE A 118 -20.03 19.08 11.21
CA ILE A 118 -19.12 18.15 11.86
C ILE A 118 -17.74 18.24 11.23
N ASP A 119 -16.77 18.69 12.01
CA ASP A 119 -15.37 18.85 11.60
C ASP A 119 -14.53 17.61 11.86
N GLU A 120 -14.88 16.78 12.85
CA GLU A 120 -14.13 15.58 13.22
C GLU A 120 -15.05 14.46 13.75
N LEU A 121 -14.61 13.22 13.53
CA LEU A 121 -15.26 12.02 14.06
C LEU A 121 -14.20 11.09 14.66
N THR A 122 -14.53 10.51 15.80
CA THR A 122 -13.73 9.40 16.35
C THR A 122 -14.01 8.10 15.60
N SER A 123 -13.11 7.13 15.68
CA SER A 123 -13.31 5.81 15.07
C SER A 123 -14.56 5.10 15.59
N ASP A 124 -14.92 5.31 16.87
CA ASP A 124 -16.14 4.73 17.46
C ASP A 124 -17.40 5.39 16.90
N GLN A 125 -17.38 6.71 16.69
CA GLN A 125 -18.49 7.42 16.04
C GLN A 125 -18.67 6.97 14.58
N VAL A 126 -17.56 6.85 13.82
CA VAL A 126 -17.60 6.30 12.46
C VAL A 126 -18.20 4.90 12.47
N LYS A 127 -17.76 4.03 13.38
CA LYS A 127 -18.33 2.69 13.54
C LYS A 127 -19.83 2.73 13.83
N ALA A 128 -20.28 3.56 14.80
CA ALA A 128 -21.69 3.68 15.18
C ALA A 128 -22.57 4.14 14.01
N ILE A 129 -22.07 5.05 13.16
CA ILE A 129 -22.78 5.48 11.95
C ILE A 129 -22.93 4.30 10.97
N PHE A 130 -21.84 3.63 10.64
CA PHE A 130 -21.85 2.56 9.63
C PHE A 130 -22.54 1.28 10.10
N THR A 131 -22.67 1.06 11.41
CA THR A 131 -23.47 -0.05 11.99
C THR A 131 -24.95 0.32 12.19
N GLY A 132 -25.33 1.60 12.02
CA GLY A 132 -26.68 2.08 12.21
C GLY A 132 -27.08 2.27 13.68
N GLU A 133 -26.11 2.30 14.60
CA GLU A 133 -26.35 2.63 16.02
C GLU A 133 -26.64 4.12 16.20
N THR A 134 -26.05 4.97 15.36
CA THR A 134 -26.29 6.42 15.29
C THR A 134 -26.80 6.75 13.90
N THR A 135 -27.99 7.37 13.84
CA THR A 135 -28.67 7.71 12.57
C THR A 135 -28.84 9.20 12.35
N ASP A 136 -28.62 9.99 13.37
CA ASP A 136 -28.73 11.46 13.34
C ASP A 136 -27.38 12.13 13.65
N TRP A 137 -27.03 13.16 12.87
CA TRP A 137 -25.81 13.93 13.06
C TRP A 137 -25.79 14.70 14.39
N GLU A 138 -26.96 15.12 14.89
CA GLU A 138 -27.10 15.83 16.17
C GLU A 138 -26.62 15.00 17.37
N ASP A 139 -26.66 13.67 17.27
CA ASP A 139 -26.19 12.76 18.31
C ASP A 139 -24.67 12.66 18.41
N LEU A 140 -23.95 13.15 17.39
CA LEU A 140 -22.48 13.13 17.31
C LEU A 140 -21.81 14.44 17.76
N ALA A 141 -22.58 15.51 17.85
CA ALA A 141 -22.10 16.86 18.19
C ALA A 141 -21.89 17.10 19.70
N LYS A 142 -21.70 16.03 20.49
CA LYS A 142 -21.53 16.13 21.96
C LYS A 142 -20.12 15.82 22.40
#